data_b8b559fd60feee150ee1211a8e26259b
#
_entry.id   b8b559fd60feee150ee1211a8e26259b
#
_cell.length_a   1.000
_cell.length_b   1.000
_cell.length_c   1.000
_cell.angle_alpha   90.00
_cell.angle_beta   90.00
_cell.angle_gamma   90.00
#
_symmetry.space_group_name_H-M   'P 1'
#
loop_
_entity.id
_entity.type
_entity.pdbx_description
1 polymer ?
#
loop_
_entity_poly.entity_id
_entity_poly.type
_entity_poly.pdbx_seq_one_letter_code
_entity_poly.pdbx_strand_id
1 'polypeptide(L)'
;MEIEVKGHSGCQVDIVRENNDLYIYKSSYDKKYLDRLVKQVEKQQEAWRKEYQHVRIPKIFNVVQDDDHVSIKMEYVYSRNFIEYFESAGFEQVDYFVKALILFIEKELVASPLQLVHTSITLDKFEDVKKKIVENPLLSNDKEIEKLIIESQKRFTSFGEQRTIRIPLGLCHGDLTFSNILFNGNNYYLIDFLDSFIESPLLDIVKIRQDSAHLWSQLMYVKPYDKLRLKIICEKIDYEIDSYFRKYEWYREYYDIYQLMNLLRILQYAKEDNVINYLKCEIGKMLSNRQGEVIEKTIVSNAEPSNKFSLIVPAAADTDDDSLPYVFNLNEKGIMLCVDAIMGLNTDIFDDIYYTILRKHVEKFSIDEMLNLQFRRFSLKNVHIIVLDNPTISQTETLYQTIKQAGIEGGIFIKDADGYYEAEIKCENSVAIFQLEQMEIVDPQHKSYVSVDDMYYITNMIEKKIIGHNFNAGGSCFVDSELFCNYYEKLRAKSKKVYVSHIIYQMLLNRYQFRPIEVYNYADWGTQGLYKYHLRNK
;
A
#
# COMPACT_ATOMS: atom_id res chain seq x y z
N MET A 1 -21.10 -21.90 8.45
CA MET A 1 -20.11 -20.78 8.45
C MET A 1 -20.94 -19.56 8.06
N GLU A 2 -21.43 -18.84 9.05
CA GLU A 2 -22.20 -17.61 8.83
C GLU A 2 -21.20 -16.52 8.46
N ILE A 3 -21.22 -16.10 7.21
CA ILE A 3 -20.48 -14.93 6.76
C ILE A 3 -21.45 -13.75 6.93
N GLU A 4 -21.30 -13.00 8.02
CA GLU A 4 -22.03 -11.75 8.22
C GLU A 4 -21.59 -10.74 7.15
N VAL A 5 -22.36 -10.63 6.08
CA VAL A 5 -22.20 -9.57 5.09
C VAL A 5 -23.00 -8.36 5.58
N LYS A 6 -22.37 -7.47 6.35
CA LYS A 6 -23.00 -6.20 6.76
C LYS A 6 -23.03 -5.26 5.56
N GLY A 7 -24.14 -5.24 4.85
CA GLY A 7 -24.43 -4.19 3.87
C GLY A 7 -24.80 -2.87 4.58
N HIS A 8 -24.16 -1.77 4.22
CA HIS A 8 -24.53 -0.43 4.72
C HIS A 8 -25.81 0.13 4.07
N SER A 9 -26.46 -0.64 3.21
CA SER A 9 -27.56 -0.19 2.32
C SER A 9 -28.96 -0.43 2.84
N GLY A 10 -29.15 -0.92 4.07
CA GLY A 10 -30.48 -1.29 4.57
C GLY A 10 -31.09 -2.54 3.89
N CYS A 11 -30.33 -3.24 3.04
CA CYS A 11 -30.73 -4.53 2.45
C CYS A 11 -30.22 -5.69 3.31
N GLN A 12 -30.99 -6.74 3.39
CA GLN A 12 -30.53 -8.03 3.87
C GLN A 12 -29.77 -8.73 2.74
N VAL A 13 -28.63 -9.34 3.06
CA VAL A 13 -27.80 -10.10 2.11
C VAL A 13 -27.53 -11.47 2.70
N ASP A 14 -28.03 -12.51 2.03
CA ASP A 14 -27.90 -13.89 2.46
C ASP A 14 -27.10 -14.70 1.42
N ILE A 15 -26.26 -15.62 1.91
CA ILE A 15 -25.58 -16.62 1.09
C ILE A 15 -26.34 -17.93 1.20
N VAL A 16 -26.92 -18.39 0.10
CA VAL A 16 -27.75 -19.58 0.07
C VAL A 16 -27.10 -20.65 -0.81
N ARG A 17 -27.12 -21.90 -0.34
CA ARG A 17 -26.67 -23.05 -1.12
C ARG A 17 -27.87 -23.74 -1.75
N GLU A 18 -27.86 -23.84 -3.09
CA GLU A 18 -28.86 -24.57 -3.86
C GLU A 18 -28.16 -25.52 -4.85
N ASN A 19 -28.51 -26.80 -4.85
CA ASN A 19 -27.95 -27.81 -5.76
C ASN A 19 -26.42 -27.84 -5.83
N ASN A 20 -25.74 -27.68 -4.69
CA ASN A 20 -24.28 -27.56 -4.52
C ASN A 20 -23.64 -26.23 -4.96
N ASP A 21 -24.37 -25.32 -5.57
CA ASP A 21 -23.91 -23.98 -5.91
C ASP A 21 -24.28 -22.97 -4.82
N LEU A 22 -23.49 -21.91 -4.71
CA LEU A 22 -23.75 -20.79 -3.81
C LEU A 22 -24.32 -19.61 -4.60
N TYR A 23 -25.28 -18.94 -4.00
CA TYR A 23 -25.92 -17.74 -4.53
C TYR A 23 -26.01 -16.65 -3.48
N ILE A 24 -26.01 -15.39 -3.92
CA ILE A 24 -26.34 -14.25 -3.08
C ILE A 24 -27.82 -13.91 -3.27
N TYR A 25 -28.54 -13.78 -2.16
CA TYR A 25 -29.86 -13.18 -2.11
C TYR A 25 -29.77 -11.82 -1.46
N LYS A 26 -30.07 -10.75 -2.22
CA LYS A 26 -30.15 -9.38 -1.71
C LYS A 26 -31.60 -8.95 -1.71
N SER A 27 -32.16 -8.61 -0.54
CA SER A 27 -33.56 -8.29 -0.39
C SER A 27 -33.79 -7.04 0.47
N SER A 28 -34.91 -6.37 0.24
CA SER A 28 -35.38 -5.24 1.04
C SER A 28 -36.88 -5.24 1.17
N TYR A 29 -37.37 -4.85 2.35
CA TYR A 29 -38.78 -4.57 2.70
C TYR A 29 -39.00 -3.07 2.97
N ASP A 30 -37.96 -2.22 2.88
CA ASP A 30 -38.12 -0.78 3.05
C ASP A 30 -38.66 -0.14 1.77
N LYS A 31 -39.91 0.27 1.79
CA LYS A 31 -40.62 0.91 0.66
C LYS A 31 -39.84 2.08 0.05
N LYS A 32 -39.08 2.81 0.85
CA LYS A 32 -38.25 3.94 0.37
C LYS A 32 -37.03 3.46 -0.44
N TYR A 33 -36.67 2.19 -0.30
CA TYR A 33 -35.49 1.61 -0.94
C TYR A 33 -35.83 0.70 -2.14
N LEU A 34 -37.08 0.25 -2.27
CA LEU A 34 -37.46 -0.70 -3.32
C LEU A 34 -37.17 -0.19 -4.74
N ASP A 35 -37.61 1.03 -5.07
CA ASP A 35 -37.35 1.63 -6.39
C ASP A 35 -35.85 1.77 -6.69
N ARG A 36 -35.09 2.09 -5.67
CA ARG A 36 -33.63 2.20 -5.81
C ARG A 36 -33.01 0.82 -6.09
N LEU A 37 -33.48 -0.22 -5.42
CA LEU A 37 -32.97 -1.58 -5.61
C LEU A 37 -33.31 -2.11 -7.01
N VAL A 38 -34.48 -1.80 -7.54
CA VAL A 38 -34.89 -2.15 -8.93
C VAL A 38 -33.97 -1.48 -9.94
N LYS A 39 -33.71 -0.18 -9.79
CA LYS A 39 -32.78 0.56 -10.66
C LYS A 39 -31.37 0.01 -10.60
N GLN A 40 -30.88 -0.42 -9.43
CA GLN A 40 -29.59 -1.10 -9.28
C GLN A 40 -29.54 -2.38 -10.12
N VAL A 41 -30.61 -3.18 -10.09
CA VAL A 41 -30.75 -4.39 -10.91
C VAL A 41 -30.64 -4.08 -12.40
N GLU A 42 -31.42 -3.10 -12.88
CA GLU A 42 -31.44 -2.70 -14.28
C GLU A 42 -30.04 -2.29 -14.74
N LYS A 43 -29.38 -1.45 -13.95
CA LYS A 43 -28.05 -0.93 -14.22
C LYS A 43 -26.99 -2.04 -14.21
N GLN A 44 -27.02 -2.95 -13.24
CA GLN A 44 -26.12 -4.10 -13.17
C GLN A 44 -26.33 -5.05 -14.35
N GLN A 45 -27.59 -5.30 -14.76
CA GLN A 45 -27.91 -6.14 -15.93
C GLN A 45 -27.44 -5.50 -17.24
N GLU A 46 -27.57 -4.18 -17.37
CA GLU A 46 -27.05 -3.45 -18.53
C GLU A 46 -25.51 -3.57 -18.60
N ALA A 47 -24.83 -3.35 -17.47
CA ALA A 47 -23.37 -3.51 -17.37
C ALA A 47 -22.94 -4.94 -17.68
N TRP A 48 -23.66 -5.96 -17.17
CA TRP A 48 -23.36 -7.37 -17.45
C TRP A 48 -23.42 -7.71 -18.95
N ARG A 49 -24.36 -7.15 -19.69
CA ARG A 49 -24.49 -7.36 -21.15
C ARG A 49 -23.36 -6.76 -21.98
N LYS A 50 -22.60 -5.80 -21.42
CA LYS A 50 -21.49 -5.13 -22.12
C LYS A 50 -20.21 -5.99 -22.22
N GLU A 51 -20.10 -7.07 -21.47
CA GLU A 51 -18.96 -8.02 -21.50
C GLU A 51 -17.60 -7.32 -21.47
N TYR A 52 -17.23 -6.77 -20.33
CA TYR A 52 -15.93 -6.11 -20.16
C TYR A 52 -14.76 -7.12 -20.22
N GLN A 53 -13.64 -6.70 -20.77
CA GLN A 53 -12.50 -7.57 -21.00
C GLN A 53 -11.71 -7.90 -19.71
N HIS A 54 -11.59 -6.94 -18.79
CA HIS A 54 -10.71 -7.04 -17.62
C HIS A 54 -11.47 -6.99 -16.27
N VAL A 55 -12.73 -6.67 -16.29
CA VAL A 55 -13.61 -6.72 -15.12
C VAL A 55 -14.81 -7.60 -15.42
N ARG A 56 -15.46 -8.08 -14.39
CA ARG A 56 -16.66 -8.91 -14.49
C ARG A 56 -17.78 -8.30 -13.67
N ILE A 57 -19.00 -8.60 -14.05
CA ILE A 57 -20.20 -8.20 -13.33
C ILE A 57 -20.92 -9.48 -12.90
N PRO A 58 -21.23 -9.67 -11.61
CA PRO A 58 -21.97 -10.86 -11.18
C PRO A 58 -23.33 -10.95 -11.88
N LYS A 59 -23.65 -12.14 -12.36
CA LYS A 59 -24.90 -12.39 -13.08
C LYS A 59 -26.08 -12.32 -12.13
N ILE A 60 -27.14 -11.63 -12.52
CA ILE A 60 -28.46 -11.69 -11.87
C ILE A 60 -29.25 -12.80 -12.51
N PHE A 61 -29.70 -13.80 -11.73
CA PHE A 61 -30.46 -14.96 -12.20
C PHE A 61 -31.97 -14.74 -12.14
N ASN A 62 -32.42 -14.08 -11.05
CA ASN A 62 -33.84 -13.84 -10.84
C ASN A 62 -34.07 -12.57 -10.03
N VAL A 63 -35.18 -11.91 -10.27
CA VAL A 63 -35.65 -10.77 -9.49
C VAL A 63 -37.14 -11.03 -9.18
N VAL A 64 -37.47 -11.00 -7.92
CA VAL A 64 -38.86 -11.06 -7.42
C VAL A 64 -39.19 -9.68 -6.87
N GLN A 65 -40.27 -9.09 -7.36
CA GLN A 65 -40.70 -7.75 -6.95
C GLN A 65 -42.21 -7.80 -6.65
N ASP A 66 -42.56 -7.38 -5.46
CA ASP A 66 -43.92 -7.15 -4.99
C ASP A 66 -44.07 -5.70 -4.51
N ASP A 67 -45.27 -5.30 -4.12
CA ASP A 67 -45.57 -3.95 -3.63
C ASP A 67 -44.78 -3.59 -2.35
N ASP A 68 -44.35 -4.55 -1.55
CA ASP A 68 -43.69 -4.39 -0.26
C ASP A 68 -42.31 -5.05 -0.18
N HIS A 69 -41.85 -5.71 -1.27
CA HIS A 69 -40.61 -6.48 -1.20
C HIS A 69 -39.94 -6.59 -2.57
N VAL A 70 -38.59 -6.49 -2.56
CA VAL A 70 -37.75 -6.85 -3.72
C VAL A 70 -36.67 -7.83 -3.25
N SER A 71 -36.51 -8.93 -3.98
CA SER A 71 -35.44 -9.91 -3.76
C SER A 71 -34.73 -10.23 -5.07
N ILE A 72 -33.43 -10.25 -5.01
CA ILE A 72 -32.51 -10.45 -6.14
C ILE A 72 -31.66 -11.68 -5.87
N LYS A 73 -31.74 -12.68 -6.76
CA LYS A 73 -30.80 -13.82 -6.76
C LYS A 73 -29.68 -13.55 -7.74
N MET A 74 -28.42 -13.55 -7.24
CA MET A 74 -27.26 -13.29 -8.07
C MET A 74 -26.11 -14.27 -7.82
N GLU A 75 -25.14 -14.25 -8.70
CA GLU A 75 -23.93 -15.06 -8.65
C GLU A 75 -23.15 -14.79 -7.35
N TYR A 76 -22.73 -15.88 -6.69
CA TYR A 76 -21.78 -15.80 -5.59
C TYR A 76 -20.36 -15.84 -6.13
N VAL A 77 -19.54 -14.87 -5.72
CA VAL A 77 -18.14 -14.77 -6.12
C VAL A 77 -17.24 -15.09 -4.94
N TYR A 78 -16.46 -16.17 -5.04
CA TYR A 78 -15.39 -16.42 -4.09
C TYR A 78 -14.33 -15.32 -4.23
N SER A 79 -14.13 -14.53 -3.18
CA SER A 79 -13.28 -13.36 -3.29
C SER A 79 -12.59 -12.99 -1.98
N ARG A 80 -11.55 -12.21 -2.11
CA ARG A 80 -10.93 -11.46 -1.01
C ARG A 80 -11.36 -9.99 -1.11
N ASN A 81 -11.38 -9.29 0.02
CA ASN A 81 -11.53 -7.84 0.01
C ASN A 81 -10.26 -7.16 -0.49
N PHE A 82 -10.33 -5.86 -0.78
CA PHE A 82 -9.21 -5.09 -1.36
C PHE A 82 -7.96 -5.05 -0.43
N ILE A 83 -8.14 -5.01 0.89
CA ILE A 83 -7.03 -4.99 1.85
C ILE A 83 -6.28 -6.33 1.82
N GLU A 84 -7.02 -7.45 1.94
CA GLU A 84 -6.43 -8.78 1.87
C GLU A 84 -5.73 -9.06 0.53
N TYR A 85 -6.26 -8.51 -0.56
CA TYR A 85 -5.66 -8.61 -1.87
C TYR A 85 -4.37 -7.77 -1.96
N PHE A 86 -4.42 -6.47 -1.62
CA PHE A 86 -3.26 -5.59 -1.72
C PHE A 86 -2.14 -5.93 -0.75
N GLU A 87 -2.47 -6.49 0.42
CA GLU A 87 -1.43 -7.02 1.32
C GLU A 87 -0.54 -8.10 0.68
N SER A 88 -1.05 -8.83 -0.31
CA SER A 88 -0.30 -9.90 -0.98
C SER A 88 0.05 -9.58 -2.45
N ALA A 89 -0.50 -8.53 -3.03
CA ALA A 89 -0.31 -8.20 -4.44
C ALA A 89 1.14 -7.80 -4.75
N GLY A 90 1.73 -8.41 -5.77
CA GLY A 90 2.96 -7.94 -6.40
C GLY A 90 2.73 -6.71 -7.26
N PHE A 91 3.82 -6.09 -7.74
CA PHE A 91 3.70 -4.87 -8.56
C PHE A 91 2.92 -5.10 -9.87
N GLU A 92 3.08 -6.26 -10.50
CA GLU A 92 2.36 -6.61 -11.74
C GLU A 92 0.85 -6.72 -11.52
N GLN A 93 0.43 -7.26 -10.36
CA GLN A 93 -0.98 -7.37 -10.02
C GLN A 93 -1.61 -5.98 -9.76
N VAL A 94 -0.84 -5.06 -9.16
CA VAL A 94 -1.28 -3.67 -8.98
C VAL A 94 -1.43 -2.96 -10.32
N ASP A 95 -0.44 -3.10 -11.22
CA ASP A 95 -0.50 -2.53 -12.56
C ASP A 95 -1.66 -3.09 -13.40
N TYR A 96 -1.90 -4.40 -13.31
CA TYR A 96 -3.03 -5.03 -14.00
C TYR A 96 -4.38 -4.54 -13.46
N PHE A 97 -4.48 -4.36 -12.14
CA PHE A 97 -5.67 -3.79 -11.52
C PHE A 97 -5.95 -2.37 -12.01
N VAL A 98 -4.94 -1.50 -12.00
CA VAL A 98 -5.06 -0.13 -12.54
C VAL A 98 -5.51 -0.15 -14.00
N LYS A 99 -4.87 -1.00 -14.82
CA LYS A 99 -5.24 -1.16 -16.23
C LYS A 99 -6.69 -1.61 -16.39
N ALA A 100 -7.15 -2.57 -15.57
CA ALA A 100 -8.51 -3.06 -15.61
C ALA A 100 -9.54 -1.95 -15.32
N LEU A 101 -9.27 -1.10 -14.31
CA LEU A 101 -10.12 0.05 -13.96
C LEU A 101 -10.14 1.10 -15.08
N ILE A 102 -8.98 1.44 -15.62
CA ILE A 102 -8.87 2.42 -16.72
C ILE A 102 -9.67 1.93 -17.92
N LEU A 103 -9.50 0.67 -18.32
CA LEU A 103 -10.20 0.12 -19.49
C LEU A 103 -11.70 -0.03 -19.29
N PHE A 104 -12.16 -0.29 -18.06
CA PHE A 104 -13.57 -0.25 -17.71
C PHE A 104 -14.15 1.15 -17.93
N ILE A 105 -13.52 2.18 -17.36
CA ILE A 105 -13.98 3.57 -17.49
C ILE A 105 -13.90 4.05 -18.94
N GLU A 106 -12.83 3.72 -19.67
CA GLU A 106 -12.67 4.07 -21.09
C GLU A 106 -13.80 3.48 -21.95
N LYS A 107 -14.20 2.23 -21.68
CA LYS A 107 -15.32 1.60 -22.39
C LYS A 107 -16.62 2.36 -22.15
N GLU A 108 -16.85 2.83 -20.93
CA GLU A 108 -18.02 3.68 -20.64
C GLU A 108 -17.89 5.07 -21.27
N LEU A 109 -16.71 5.67 -21.28
CA LEU A 109 -16.47 6.96 -21.92
C LEU A 109 -16.72 6.94 -23.44
N VAL A 110 -16.36 5.85 -24.12
CA VAL A 110 -16.64 5.68 -25.57
C VAL A 110 -18.15 5.70 -25.84
N ALA A 111 -18.94 5.17 -24.92
CA ALA A 111 -20.41 5.14 -25.02
C ALA A 111 -21.07 6.42 -24.47
N SER A 112 -20.33 7.34 -23.88
CA SER A 112 -20.83 8.53 -23.18
C SER A 112 -20.48 9.81 -23.96
N PRO A 113 -21.37 10.34 -24.78
CA PRO A 113 -21.10 11.58 -25.52
C PRO A 113 -20.94 12.77 -24.56
N LEU A 114 -20.08 13.72 -24.94
CA LEU A 114 -19.97 14.99 -24.23
C LEU A 114 -21.27 15.81 -24.41
N GLN A 115 -21.93 16.11 -23.30
CA GLN A 115 -23.18 16.87 -23.28
C GLN A 115 -23.07 18.09 -22.37
N LEU A 116 -23.91 19.10 -22.64
CA LEU A 116 -24.06 20.27 -21.80
C LEU A 116 -24.96 19.92 -20.60
N VAL A 117 -24.45 20.15 -19.41
CA VAL A 117 -25.13 19.96 -18.14
C VAL A 117 -25.25 21.29 -17.43
N HIS A 118 -26.44 21.63 -16.96
CA HIS A 118 -26.63 22.82 -16.14
C HIS A 118 -25.95 22.66 -14.77
N THR A 119 -25.14 23.63 -14.38
CA THR A 119 -24.46 23.64 -13.07
C THR A 119 -25.43 23.66 -11.89
N SER A 120 -26.66 24.14 -12.11
CA SER A 120 -27.73 24.10 -11.09
C SER A 120 -27.94 22.70 -10.48
N ILE A 121 -27.81 21.63 -11.26
CA ILE A 121 -27.94 20.24 -10.77
C ILE A 121 -26.93 19.96 -9.65
N THR A 122 -25.69 20.42 -9.85
CA THR A 122 -24.62 20.27 -8.86
C THR A 122 -24.82 21.23 -7.69
N LEU A 123 -25.29 22.45 -7.94
CA LEU A 123 -25.55 23.44 -6.88
C LEU A 123 -26.73 23.00 -5.99
N ASP A 124 -27.83 22.53 -6.57
CA ASP A 124 -28.97 22.01 -5.83
C ASP A 124 -28.56 20.81 -4.96
N LYS A 125 -27.70 19.94 -5.51
CA LYS A 125 -27.13 18.82 -4.74
C LYS A 125 -26.25 19.30 -3.60
N PHE A 126 -25.45 20.34 -3.80
CA PHE A 126 -24.62 20.92 -2.75
C PHE A 126 -25.49 21.54 -1.62
N GLU A 127 -26.55 22.27 -1.95
CA GLU A 127 -27.44 22.84 -0.96
C GLU A 127 -28.18 21.74 -0.14
N ASP A 128 -28.62 20.64 -0.78
CA ASP A 128 -29.18 19.48 -0.07
C ASP A 128 -28.16 18.87 0.91
N VAL A 129 -26.91 18.66 0.48
CA VAL A 129 -25.84 18.12 1.33
C VAL A 129 -25.51 19.06 2.47
N LYS A 130 -25.36 20.34 2.19
CA LYS A 130 -25.10 21.39 3.19
C LYS A 130 -26.18 21.41 4.25
N LYS A 131 -27.46 21.40 3.84
CA LYS A 131 -28.59 21.34 4.77
C LYS A 131 -28.50 20.14 5.72
N LYS A 132 -28.21 18.95 5.18
CA LYS A 132 -28.07 17.72 5.98
C LYS A 132 -26.87 17.75 6.93
N ILE A 133 -25.75 18.39 6.54
CA ILE A 133 -24.61 18.60 7.44
C ILE A 133 -24.99 19.51 8.61
N VAL A 134 -25.71 20.61 8.34
CA VAL A 134 -26.15 21.55 9.37
C VAL A 134 -27.21 20.91 10.28
N GLU A 135 -28.08 20.04 9.76
CA GLU A 135 -29.09 19.32 10.53
C GLU A 135 -28.51 18.15 11.34
N ASN A 136 -27.27 17.69 11.05
CA ASN A 136 -26.63 16.61 11.80
C ASN A 136 -26.18 17.13 13.18
N PRO A 137 -26.71 16.59 14.30
CA PRO A 137 -26.41 17.10 15.67
C PRO A 137 -24.92 16.98 16.04
N LEU A 138 -24.17 16.05 15.42
CA LEU A 138 -22.74 15.84 15.68
C LEU A 138 -21.86 16.86 14.94
N LEU A 139 -22.41 17.54 13.92
CA LEU A 139 -21.68 18.45 13.05
C LEU A 139 -22.10 19.92 13.23
N SER A 140 -23.33 20.16 13.66
CA SER A 140 -23.97 21.48 13.66
C SER A 140 -23.30 22.54 14.55
N ASN A 141 -22.56 22.14 15.59
CA ASN A 141 -21.87 23.04 16.52
C ASN A 141 -20.36 23.09 16.34
N ASP A 142 -19.83 22.46 15.28
CA ASP A 142 -18.39 22.41 14.99
C ASP A 142 -17.99 23.62 14.12
N LYS A 143 -17.25 24.56 14.71
CA LYS A 143 -16.79 25.80 14.06
C LYS A 143 -15.85 25.53 12.86
N GLU A 144 -15.11 24.41 12.90
CA GLU A 144 -14.23 24.04 11.80
C GLU A 144 -15.05 23.56 10.60
N ILE A 145 -16.09 22.75 10.84
CA ILE A 145 -17.04 22.32 9.80
C ILE A 145 -17.77 23.53 9.22
N GLU A 146 -18.24 24.46 10.06
CA GLU A 146 -18.87 25.71 9.60
C GLU A 146 -17.93 26.45 8.61
N LYS A 147 -16.66 26.62 8.98
CA LYS A 147 -15.66 27.25 8.11
C LYS A 147 -15.49 26.50 6.80
N LEU A 148 -15.36 25.16 6.84
CA LEU A 148 -15.22 24.32 5.65
C LEU A 148 -16.45 24.45 4.72
N ILE A 149 -17.65 24.52 5.25
CA ILE A 149 -18.88 24.73 4.48
C ILE A 149 -18.90 26.12 3.82
N ILE A 150 -18.50 27.16 4.53
CA ILE A 150 -18.41 28.52 3.96
C ILE A 150 -17.39 28.57 2.82
N GLU A 151 -16.23 27.96 2.98
CA GLU A 151 -15.22 27.90 1.94
C GLU A 151 -15.67 27.05 0.73
N SER A 152 -16.33 25.92 0.99
CA SER A 152 -16.96 25.10 -0.05
C SER A 152 -18.02 25.88 -0.82
N GLN A 153 -18.90 26.62 -0.12
CA GLN A 153 -19.91 27.46 -0.74
C GLN A 153 -19.31 28.45 -1.76
N LYS A 154 -18.18 29.08 -1.43
CA LYS A 154 -17.49 29.99 -2.37
C LYS A 154 -17.06 29.27 -3.64
N ARG A 155 -16.51 28.05 -3.52
CA ARG A 155 -16.10 27.25 -4.70
C ARG A 155 -17.30 26.83 -5.56
N PHE A 156 -18.39 26.36 -4.94
CA PHE A 156 -19.60 25.99 -5.68
C PHE A 156 -20.27 27.21 -6.31
N THR A 157 -20.26 28.35 -5.66
CA THR A 157 -20.78 29.61 -6.26
C THR A 157 -20.00 30.00 -7.49
N SER A 158 -18.66 30.00 -7.43
CA SER A 158 -17.82 30.29 -8.59
C SER A 158 -18.00 29.25 -9.71
N PHE A 159 -18.13 27.96 -9.39
CA PHE A 159 -18.46 26.93 -10.36
C PHE A 159 -19.81 27.19 -11.05
N GLY A 160 -20.81 27.71 -10.32
CA GLY A 160 -22.13 28.06 -10.85
C GLY A 160 -22.15 29.21 -11.86
N GLU A 161 -21.13 30.11 -11.83
CA GLU A 161 -21.01 31.22 -12.78
C GLU A 161 -20.91 30.75 -14.23
N GLN A 162 -20.41 29.54 -14.46
CA GLN A 162 -20.32 28.94 -15.79
C GLN A 162 -21.68 28.58 -16.39
N ARG A 163 -22.77 28.51 -15.60
CA ARG A 163 -24.14 28.10 -15.96
C ARG A 163 -24.26 26.70 -16.55
N THR A 164 -23.38 26.33 -17.48
CA THR A 164 -23.32 25.00 -18.09
C THR A 164 -21.89 24.51 -18.16
N ILE A 165 -21.71 23.20 -18.01
CA ILE A 165 -20.43 22.49 -18.19
C ILE A 165 -20.59 21.42 -19.24
N ARG A 166 -19.48 20.98 -19.84
CA ARG A 166 -19.49 19.92 -20.84
C ARG A 166 -18.75 18.70 -20.31
N ILE A 167 -19.50 17.66 -20.00
CA ILE A 167 -19.01 16.40 -19.43
C ILE A 167 -19.58 15.19 -20.18
N PRO A 168 -18.91 14.01 -20.11
CA PRO A 168 -19.47 12.77 -20.67
C PRO A 168 -20.69 12.33 -19.84
N LEU A 169 -21.81 12.05 -20.50
CA LEU A 169 -23.02 11.49 -19.87
C LEU A 169 -23.31 10.11 -20.42
N GLY A 170 -23.44 9.15 -19.55
CA GLY A 170 -23.72 7.75 -19.89
C GLY A 170 -23.66 6.84 -18.68
N LEU A 171 -23.76 5.55 -18.91
CA LEU A 171 -23.70 4.55 -17.85
C LEU A 171 -22.40 4.71 -17.05
N CYS A 172 -22.52 4.73 -15.74
CA CYS A 172 -21.42 4.67 -14.81
C CYS A 172 -21.77 3.67 -13.69
N HIS A 173 -20.81 3.21 -12.93
CA HIS A 173 -21.05 2.36 -11.77
C HIS A 173 -21.82 3.14 -10.67
N GLY A 174 -21.48 4.41 -10.49
CA GLY A 174 -22.11 5.31 -9.53
C GLY A 174 -21.55 5.23 -8.11
N ASP A 175 -20.86 4.14 -7.75
CA ASP A 175 -20.16 3.97 -6.47
C ASP A 175 -18.93 3.07 -6.60
N LEU A 176 -18.06 3.35 -7.57
CA LEU A 176 -16.87 2.55 -7.89
C LEU A 176 -15.76 2.75 -6.86
N THR A 177 -15.99 2.28 -5.64
CA THR A 177 -15.04 2.25 -4.54
C THR A 177 -14.35 0.89 -4.44
N PHE A 178 -13.20 0.81 -3.76
CA PHE A 178 -12.50 -0.47 -3.57
C PHE A 178 -13.33 -1.49 -2.77
N SER A 179 -14.23 -1.02 -1.90
CA SER A 179 -15.15 -1.89 -1.17
C SER A 179 -16.19 -2.57 -2.06
N ASN A 180 -16.48 -2.01 -3.25
CA ASN A 180 -17.42 -2.53 -4.22
C ASN A 180 -16.74 -3.34 -5.34
N ILE A 181 -15.47 -3.72 -5.12
CA ILE A 181 -14.70 -4.59 -6.01
C ILE A 181 -14.34 -5.87 -5.26
N LEU A 182 -14.75 -7.00 -5.81
CA LEU A 182 -14.40 -8.32 -5.29
C LEU A 182 -13.21 -8.88 -6.07
N PHE A 183 -12.19 -9.33 -5.36
CA PHE A 183 -10.93 -9.82 -5.93
C PHE A 183 -10.88 -11.34 -5.92
N ASN A 184 -10.92 -11.96 -7.11
CA ASN A 184 -10.78 -13.39 -7.31
C ASN A 184 -9.58 -13.65 -8.24
N GLY A 185 -8.40 -13.87 -7.66
CA GLY A 185 -7.16 -13.94 -8.44
C GLY A 185 -6.96 -12.66 -9.24
N ASN A 186 -6.86 -12.78 -10.57
CA ASN A 186 -6.76 -11.65 -11.50
C ASN A 186 -8.12 -11.24 -12.09
N ASN A 187 -9.25 -11.71 -11.53
CA ASN A 187 -10.56 -11.28 -11.92
C ASN A 187 -11.11 -10.29 -10.89
N TYR A 188 -11.60 -9.16 -11.38
CA TYR A 188 -12.19 -8.09 -10.59
C TYR A 188 -13.68 -8.02 -10.87
N TYR A 189 -14.51 -8.29 -9.85
CA TYR A 189 -15.95 -8.24 -9.98
C TYR A 189 -16.49 -6.95 -9.38
N LEU A 190 -17.23 -6.17 -10.19
CA LEU A 190 -17.85 -4.93 -9.75
C LEU A 190 -19.26 -5.23 -9.26
N ILE A 191 -19.59 -4.81 -8.04
CA ILE A 191 -20.86 -5.01 -7.38
C ILE A 191 -21.47 -3.69 -6.92
N ASP A 192 -22.75 -3.68 -6.62
CA ASP A 192 -23.47 -2.53 -6.05
C ASP A 192 -23.46 -1.28 -6.97
N PHE A 193 -23.94 -1.47 -8.20
CA PHE A 193 -24.21 -0.37 -9.13
C PHE A 193 -25.27 0.57 -8.55
N LEU A 194 -24.99 1.86 -8.48
CA LEU A 194 -25.88 2.86 -7.89
C LEU A 194 -26.25 3.98 -8.88
N ASP A 195 -27.45 4.54 -8.69
CA ASP A 195 -27.81 5.78 -9.34
C ASP A 195 -26.97 6.94 -8.79
N SER A 196 -26.51 7.79 -9.68
CA SER A 196 -25.84 9.04 -9.37
C SER A 196 -26.73 10.24 -9.65
N PHE A 197 -26.47 11.37 -8.98
CA PHE A 197 -27.19 12.63 -9.26
C PHE A 197 -26.85 13.19 -10.65
N ILE A 198 -25.75 12.73 -11.24
CA ILE A 198 -25.37 12.89 -12.65
C ILE A 198 -24.82 11.53 -13.09
N GLU A 199 -25.40 10.94 -14.12
CA GLU A 199 -24.90 9.68 -14.71
C GLU A 199 -23.70 9.97 -15.62
N SER A 200 -22.50 9.87 -15.06
CA SER A 200 -21.26 10.21 -15.74
C SER A 200 -20.09 9.33 -15.27
N PRO A 201 -19.28 8.79 -16.21
CA PRO A 201 -18.02 8.11 -15.84
C PRO A 201 -17.03 8.98 -15.07
N LEU A 202 -17.16 10.31 -15.10
CA LEU A 202 -16.39 11.22 -14.24
C LEU A 202 -16.61 10.90 -12.76
N LEU A 203 -17.85 10.54 -12.36
CA LEU A 203 -18.14 10.21 -10.97
C LEU A 203 -17.55 8.86 -10.54
N ASP A 204 -17.34 7.93 -11.45
CA ASP A 204 -16.61 6.69 -11.17
C ASP A 204 -15.13 6.97 -10.88
N ILE A 205 -14.50 7.88 -11.63
CA ILE A 205 -13.13 8.31 -11.34
C ILE A 205 -13.05 8.98 -9.96
N VAL A 206 -14.01 9.85 -9.62
CA VAL A 206 -14.12 10.48 -8.30
C VAL A 206 -14.21 9.41 -7.19
N LYS A 207 -14.99 8.34 -7.41
CA LYS A 207 -15.17 7.27 -6.44
C LYS A 207 -13.93 6.39 -6.27
N ILE A 208 -13.23 6.03 -7.35
CA ILE A 208 -11.95 5.33 -7.24
C ILE A 208 -10.95 6.17 -6.45
N ARG A 209 -10.85 7.46 -6.77
CA ARG A 209 -9.91 8.37 -6.11
C ARG A 209 -10.33 8.74 -4.69
N GLN A 210 -11.58 8.53 -4.29
CA GLN A 210 -12.00 8.53 -2.89
C GLN A 210 -11.18 7.51 -2.07
N ASP A 211 -10.84 6.37 -2.65
CA ASP A 211 -10.08 5.32 -1.97
C ASP A 211 -8.58 5.42 -2.24
N SER A 212 -8.15 5.70 -3.46
CA SER A 212 -6.72 5.78 -3.77
C SER A 212 -6.05 7.05 -3.26
N ALA A 213 -6.69 8.24 -3.40
CA ALA A 213 -6.14 9.50 -2.91
C ALA A 213 -6.47 9.77 -1.43
N HIS A 214 -7.71 9.45 -1.02
CA HIS A 214 -8.23 9.80 0.29
C HIS A 214 -8.36 8.62 1.26
N LEU A 215 -8.00 7.39 0.87
CA LEU A 215 -7.92 6.20 1.72
C LEU A 215 -9.21 5.91 2.52
N TRP A 216 -10.38 6.21 1.94
CA TRP A 216 -11.65 6.21 2.66
C TRP A 216 -12.05 4.81 3.15
N SER A 217 -12.10 3.80 2.26
CA SER A 217 -12.59 2.47 2.61
C SER A 217 -11.73 1.75 3.66
N GLN A 218 -10.47 2.18 3.85
CA GLN A 218 -9.58 1.65 4.87
C GLN A 218 -10.03 2.00 6.30
N LEU A 219 -10.73 3.11 6.49
CA LEU A 219 -11.18 3.57 7.82
C LEU A 219 -12.16 2.59 8.46
N MET A 220 -12.89 1.84 7.62
CA MET A 220 -13.90 0.87 8.08
C MET A 220 -13.31 -0.51 8.37
N TYR A 221 -12.01 -0.72 8.12
CA TYR A 221 -11.37 -2.01 8.30
C TYR A 221 -10.74 -2.12 9.69
N VAL A 222 -11.17 -3.11 10.47
CA VAL A 222 -10.81 -3.25 11.89
C VAL A 222 -9.68 -4.26 12.16
N LYS A 223 -9.41 -5.20 11.21
CA LYS A 223 -8.33 -6.18 11.40
C LYS A 223 -6.96 -5.51 11.20
N PRO A 224 -5.89 -6.00 11.85
CA PRO A 224 -4.54 -5.53 11.61
C PRO A 224 -4.11 -5.78 10.14
N TYR A 225 -3.41 -4.81 9.54
CA TYR A 225 -2.83 -4.92 8.20
C TYR A 225 -1.62 -3.98 8.06
N ASP A 226 -0.82 -4.17 7.03
CA ASP A 226 0.31 -3.27 6.72
C ASP A 226 -0.19 -1.96 6.11
N LYS A 227 -0.40 -0.96 6.97
CA LYS A 227 -0.90 0.37 6.58
C LYS A 227 0.04 1.09 5.61
N LEU A 228 1.36 0.92 5.78
CA LEU A 228 2.33 1.60 4.92
C LEU A 228 2.32 0.99 3.52
N ARG A 229 2.33 -0.34 3.42
CA ARG A 229 2.22 -1.04 2.14
C ARG A 229 0.95 -0.65 1.39
N LEU A 230 -0.19 -0.66 2.08
CA LEU A 230 -1.46 -0.28 1.46
C LEU A 230 -1.44 1.17 0.96
N LYS A 231 -0.86 2.09 1.74
CA LYS A 231 -0.71 3.49 1.33
C LYS A 231 0.19 3.64 0.09
N ILE A 232 1.30 2.89 0.03
CA ILE A 232 2.19 2.85 -1.13
C ILE A 232 1.40 2.42 -2.40
N ILE A 233 0.58 1.38 -2.29
CA ILE A 233 -0.24 0.87 -3.40
C ILE A 233 -1.30 1.89 -3.82
N CYS A 234 -2.02 2.47 -2.86
CA CYS A 234 -3.05 3.46 -3.14
C CYS A 234 -2.48 4.70 -3.84
N GLU A 235 -1.33 5.20 -3.41
CA GLU A 235 -0.63 6.31 -4.08
C GLU A 235 -0.24 5.96 -5.51
N LYS A 236 0.23 4.72 -5.76
CA LYS A 236 0.52 4.27 -7.12
C LYS A 236 -0.73 4.22 -8.00
N ILE A 237 -1.82 3.66 -7.48
CA ILE A 237 -3.11 3.60 -8.19
C ILE A 237 -3.59 5.03 -8.49
N ASP A 238 -3.54 5.92 -7.51
CA ASP A 238 -3.99 7.30 -7.66
C ASP A 238 -3.21 8.05 -8.73
N TYR A 239 -1.89 7.94 -8.69
CA TYR A 239 -1.00 8.56 -9.67
C TYR A 239 -1.30 8.08 -11.10
N GLU A 240 -1.45 6.78 -11.32
CA GLU A 240 -1.71 6.22 -12.64
C GLU A 240 -3.10 6.63 -13.17
N ILE A 241 -4.13 6.59 -12.31
CA ILE A 241 -5.50 7.03 -12.66
C ILE A 241 -5.50 8.52 -13.01
N ASP A 242 -4.94 9.37 -12.15
CA ASP A 242 -4.89 10.81 -12.37
C ASP A 242 -4.13 11.15 -13.66
N SER A 243 -2.92 10.60 -13.81
CA SER A 243 -2.07 10.84 -14.99
C SER A 243 -2.76 10.43 -16.28
N TYR A 244 -3.46 9.29 -16.28
CA TYR A 244 -4.16 8.81 -17.46
C TYR A 244 -5.32 9.72 -17.87
N PHE A 245 -6.19 10.12 -16.92
CA PHE A 245 -7.39 10.89 -17.21
C PHE A 245 -7.13 12.39 -17.42
N ARG A 246 -5.96 12.91 -17.03
CA ARG A 246 -5.56 14.31 -17.31
C ARG A 246 -5.52 14.67 -18.80
N LYS A 247 -5.50 13.72 -19.72
CA LYS A 247 -5.65 13.96 -21.14
C LYS A 247 -7.01 14.60 -21.50
N TYR A 248 -8.05 14.37 -20.68
CA TYR A 248 -9.37 14.93 -20.90
C TYR A 248 -9.52 16.30 -20.23
N GLU A 249 -10.00 17.31 -20.98
CA GLU A 249 -10.22 18.66 -20.51
C GLU A 249 -11.25 18.72 -19.37
N TRP A 250 -12.41 18.05 -19.57
CA TRP A 250 -13.47 17.97 -18.58
C TRP A 250 -13.00 17.35 -17.24
N TYR A 251 -12.02 16.46 -17.27
CA TYR A 251 -11.45 15.89 -16.05
C TYR A 251 -10.59 16.92 -15.32
N ARG A 252 -9.69 17.61 -16.03
CA ARG A 252 -8.84 18.65 -15.43
C ARG A 252 -9.64 19.81 -14.83
N GLU A 253 -10.77 20.17 -15.47
CA GLU A 253 -11.59 21.29 -15.05
C GLU A 253 -12.54 20.97 -13.90
N TYR A 254 -13.13 19.74 -13.90
CA TYR A 254 -14.27 19.46 -13.02
C TYR A 254 -14.01 18.39 -11.96
N TYR A 255 -12.90 17.64 -12.02
CA TYR A 255 -12.61 16.60 -11.04
C TYR A 255 -12.65 17.15 -9.60
N ASP A 256 -11.96 18.25 -9.31
CA ASP A 256 -11.81 18.78 -7.95
C ASP A 256 -13.16 19.18 -7.32
N ILE A 257 -14.06 19.78 -8.10
CA ILE A 257 -15.37 20.17 -7.57
C ILE A 257 -16.25 18.95 -7.26
N TYR A 258 -16.20 17.93 -8.11
CA TYR A 258 -16.94 16.69 -7.87
C TYR A 258 -16.32 15.84 -6.76
N GLN A 259 -15.01 15.85 -6.59
CA GLN A 259 -14.34 15.19 -5.46
C GLN A 259 -14.69 15.89 -4.13
N LEU A 260 -14.69 17.21 -4.11
CA LEU A 260 -15.14 17.99 -2.94
C LEU A 260 -16.60 17.66 -2.60
N MET A 261 -17.49 17.65 -3.61
CA MET A 261 -18.88 17.24 -3.44
C MET A 261 -18.97 15.84 -2.83
N ASN A 262 -18.17 14.90 -3.31
CA ASN A 262 -18.18 13.53 -2.84
C ASN A 262 -17.80 13.42 -1.36
N LEU A 263 -16.75 14.12 -0.92
CA LEU A 263 -16.33 14.13 0.49
C LEU A 263 -17.40 14.78 1.39
N LEU A 264 -18.02 15.87 0.96
CA LEU A 264 -19.13 16.51 1.68
C LEU A 264 -20.35 15.58 1.77
N ARG A 265 -20.65 14.82 0.70
CA ARG A 265 -21.72 13.80 0.72
C ARG A 265 -21.47 12.68 1.73
N ILE A 266 -20.23 12.34 2.00
CA ILE A 266 -19.88 11.37 3.04
C ILE A 266 -20.02 12.02 4.43
N LEU A 267 -19.55 13.24 4.60
CA LEU A 267 -19.59 13.96 5.86
C LEU A 267 -21.01 14.09 6.42
N GLN A 268 -22.03 14.29 5.57
CA GLN A 268 -23.43 14.42 6.04
C GLN A 268 -23.93 13.19 6.83
N TYR A 269 -23.35 11.99 6.61
CA TYR A 269 -23.73 10.75 7.28
C TYR A 269 -22.74 10.31 8.36
N ALA A 270 -21.68 11.07 8.61
CA ALA A 270 -20.65 10.70 9.58
C ALA A 270 -21.25 10.69 11.01
N LYS A 271 -20.94 9.62 11.76
CA LYS A 271 -21.44 9.36 13.12
C LYS A 271 -20.32 9.17 14.14
N GLU A 272 -19.10 8.99 13.71
CA GLU A 272 -17.95 8.70 14.56
C GLU A 272 -16.92 9.84 14.49
N ASP A 273 -16.36 10.24 15.62
CA ASP A 273 -15.42 11.36 15.72
C ASP A 273 -14.16 11.17 14.87
N ASN A 274 -13.63 9.93 14.78
CA ASN A 274 -12.49 9.61 13.95
C ASN A 274 -12.79 9.85 12.46
N VAL A 275 -13.99 9.49 12.00
CA VAL A 275 -14.46 9.69 10.63
C VAL A 275 -14.66 11.17 10.35
N ILE A 276 -15.30 11.89 11.28
CA ILE A 276 -15.53 13.34 11.18
C ILE A 276 -14.20 14.07 11.07
N ASN A 277 -13.26 13.81 11.99
CA ASN A 277 -11.95 14.45 12.00
C ASN A 277 -11.14 14.13 10.73
N TYR A 278 -11.23 12.90 10.23
CA TYR A 278 -10.61 12.52 8.98
C TYR A 278 -11.17 13.33 7.80
N LEU A 279 -12.49 13.40 7.66
CA LEU A 279 -13.15 14.14 6.58
C LEU A 279 -12.87 15.65 6.65
N LYS A 280 -12.84 16.24 7.86
CA LYS A 280 -12.42 17.63 8.07
C LYS A 280 -11.02 17.87 7.50
N CYS A 281 -10.08 16.97 7.79
CA CYS A 281 -8.72 17.05 7.28
C CYS A 281 -8.67 16.98 5.75
N GLU A 282 -9.35 15.98 5.15
CA GLU A 282 -9.33 15.77 3.69
C GLU A 282 -10.04 16.90 2.93
N ILE A 283 -11.21 17.36 3.41
CA ILE A 283 -11.90 18.52 2.84
C ILE A 283 -11.03 19.77 2.97
N GLY A 284 -10.39 20.00 4.13
CA GLY A 284 -9.49 21.12 4.36
C GLY A 284 -8.29 21.12 3.40
N LYS A 285 -7.69 19.97 3.13
CA LYS A 285 -6.62 19.83 2.14
C LYS A 285 -7.11 20.22 0.74
N MET A 286 -8.26 19.72 0.32
CA MET A 286 -8.83 20.07 -0.99
C MET A 286 -9.14 21.57 -1.12
N LEU A 287 -9.60 22.19 -0.07
CA LEU A 287 -9.90 23.63 -0.07
C LEU A 287 -8.64 24.50 -0.04
N SER A 288 -7.57 24.05 0.61
CA SER A 288 -6.29 24.78 0.67
C SER A 288 -5.42 24.60 -0.58
N ASN A 289 -5.51 23.46 -1.28
CA ASN A 289 -4.77 23.24 -2.51
C ASN A 289 -5.42 24.03 -3.67
N ARG A 290 -4.77 25.09 -4.09
CA ARG A 290 -5.03 25.68 -5.41
C ARG A 290 -4.44 24.69 -6.44
N GLN A 291 -5.32 24.04 -7.22
CA GLN A 291 -5.01 23.13 -8.33
C GLN A 291 -3.72 22.33 -8.10
N GLY A 292 -3.86 21.17 -7.46
CA GLY A 292 -2.72 20.37 -7.04
C GLY A 292 -1.94 19.84 -8.24
N GLU A 293 -0.69 20.22 -8.33
CA GLU A 293 0.29 19.40 -8.98
C GLU A 293 0.38 18.09 -8.21
N VAL A 294 -0.15 17.01 -8.76
CA VAL A 294 0.29 15.66 -8.39
C VAL A 294 1.69 15.52 -8.95
N ILE A 295 2.64 16.08 -8.22
CA ILE A 295 4.05 15.84 -8.47
C ILE A 295 4.38 14.54 -7.73
N GLU A 296 4.20 13.39 -8.37
CA GLU A 296 5.16 12.35 -8.13
C GLU A 296 6.48 12.87 -8.70
N LYS A 297 7.26 13.54 -7.85
CA LYS A 297 8.67 13.70 -8.17
C LYS A 297 9.21 12.30 -8.30
N THR A 298 9.45 11.86 -9.53
CA THR A 298 10.28 10.69 -9.78
C THR A 298 11.48 10.86 -8.88
N ILE A 299 11.67 9.93 -7.94
CA ILE A 299 12.85 9.96 -7.09
C ILE A 299 13.99 9.66 -8.03
N VAL A 300 14.72 10.68 -8.41
CA VAL A 300 15.90 10.59 -9.26
C VAL A 300 17.08 10.83 -8.32
N SER A 301 18.06 9.96 -8.35
CA SER A 301 19.36 10.27 -7.79
C SER A 301 19.96 11.43 -8.58
N ASN A 302 20.40 12.47 -7.88
CA ASN A 302 21.17 13.56 -8.47
C ASN A 302 22.67 13.34 -8.29
N ALA A 303 23.06 12.21 -7.64
CA ALA A 303 24.45 11.86 -7.44
C ALA A 303 25.12 11.52 -8.79
N GLU A 304 26.35 11.98 -8.98
CA GLU A 304 27.19 11.45 -10.04
C GLU A 304 27.41 9.94 -9.79
N PRO A 305 27.39 9.09 -10.82
CA PRO A 305 27.61 7.66 -10.64
C PRO A 305 28.94 7.41 -9.96
N SER A 306 28.91 7.01 -8.70
CA SER A 306 30.10 6.57 -7.97
C SER A 306 30.30 5.07 -8.23
N ASN A 307 31.52 4.67 -8.60
CA ASN A 307 31.86 3.25 -8.77
C ASN A 307 32.18 2.55 -7.44
N LYS A 308 32.01 3.23 -6.30
CA LYS A 308 32.25 2.65 -4.99
C LYS A 308 31.17 1.62 -4.63
N PHE A 309 31.60 0.56 -3.97
CA PHE A 309 30.70 -0.48 -3.46
C PHE A 309 31.03 -0.76 -2.00
N SER A 310 30.12 -0.52 -1.10
CA SER A 310 30.29 -0.63 0.34
C SER A 310 29.44 -1.72 0.97
N LEU A 311 29.99 -2.40 1.98
CA LEU A 311 29.23 -3.34 2.82
C LEU A 311 28.80 -2.63 4.11
N ILE A 312 27.52 -2.74 4.48
CA ILE A 312 26.99 -2.19 5.73
C ILE A 312 26.43 -3.32 6.60
N VAL A 313 26.95 -3.44 7.83
CA VAL A 313 26.50 -4.40 8.84
C VAL A 313 25.84 -3.64 10.00
N PRO A 314 24.51 -3.56 10.07
CA PRO A 314 23.81 -2.88 11.13
C PRO A 314 23.76 -3.73 12.41
N ALA A 315 24.61 -3.43 13.39
CA ALA A 315 24.69 -4.11 14.69
C ALA A 315 24.29 -3.18 15.86
N ALA A 316 23.37 -2.24 15.60
CA ALA A 316 22.90 -1.24 16.56
C ALA A 316 21.56 -1.60 17.22
N ALA A 317 21.26 -2.89 17.39
CA ALA A 317 20.06 -3.33 18.11
C ALA A 317 20.16 -2.97 19.59
N ASP A 318 19.07 -2.43 20.15
CA ASP A 318 18.94 -2.17 21.58
C ASP A 318 18.40 -3.40 22.30
N THR A 319 18.75 -3.58 23.58
CA THR A 319 18.23 -4.61 24.47
C THR A 319 17.50 -3.95 25.63
N ASP A 320 16.29 -4.39 25.94
CA ASP A 320 15.43 -3.81 26.97
C ASP A 320 16.05 -3.95 28.39
N ASP A 321 16.87 -4.98 28.60
CA ASP A 321 17.52 -5.30 29.87
C ASP A 321 18.93 -4.72 30.01
N ASP A 322 19.34 -3.86 29.06
CA ASP A 322 20.65 -3.23 29.04
C ASP A 322 21.82 -4.25 29.02
N SER A 323 21.56 -5.48 28.57
CA SER A 323 22.54 -6.53 28.36
C SER A 323 23.32 -6.33 27.04
N LEU A 324 24.42 -7.07 26.90
CA LEU A 324 25.16 -7.09 25.62
C LEU A 324 24.29 -7.79 24.56
N PRO A 325 24.03 -7.14 23.42
CA PRO A 325 23.34 -7.80 22.31
C PRO A 325 24.09 -9.07 21.88
N TYR A 326 23.34 -10.17 21.70
CA TYR A 326 23.90 -11.50 21.43
C TYR A 326 24.77 -11.55 20.16
N VAL A 327 24.56 -10.66 19.18
CA VAL A 327 25.35 -10.56 17.96
C VAL A 327 26.84 -10.26 18.22
N PHE A 328 27.18 -9.76 19.42
CA PHE A 328 28.56 -9.55 19.87
C PHE A 328 29.13 -10.74 20.65
N ASN A 329 28.35 -11.80 20.89
CA ASN A 329 28.88 -13.02 21.50
C ASN A 329 29.85 -13.71 20.56
N LEU A 330 30.80 -14.45 21.16
CA LEU A 330 31.75 -15.27 20.41
C LEU A 330 31.15 -16.65 20.12
N ASN A 331 31.34 -17.13 18.90
CA ASN A 331 31.05 -18.53 18.57
C ASN A 331 32.17 -19.48 19.12
N GLU A 332 32.06 -20.78 18.86
CA GLU A 332 33.03 -21.80 19.31
C GLU A 332 34.44 -21.59 18.78
N LYS A 333 34.58 -20.91 17.63
CA LYS A 333 35.86 -20.54 17.03
C LYS A 333 36.43 -19.23 17.57
N GLY A 334 35.74 -18.59 18.53
CA GLY A 334 36.12 -17.29 19.09
C GLY A 334 35.91 -16.13 18.11
N ILE A 335 34.94 -16.24 17.20
CA ILE A 335 34.55 -15.18 16.26
C ILE A 335 33.27 -14.53 16.77
N MET A 336 33.21 -13.20 16.78
CA MET A 336 31.96 -12.50 17.08
C MET A 336 30.92 -12.80 16.01
N LEU A 337 29.66 -13.05 16.38
CA LEU A 337 28.61 -13.43 15.43
C LEU A 337 28.43 -12.40 14.33
N CYS A 338 28.42 -11.11 14.63
CA CYS A 338 28.32 -10.05 13.63
C CYS A 338 29.53 -10.00 12.67
N VAL A 339 30.69 -10.51 13.06
CA VAL A 339 31.85 -10.66 12.18
C VAL A 339 31.76 -11.97 11.40
N ASP A 340 31.34 -13.07 12.03
CA ASP A 340 31.11 -14.36 11.37
C ASP A 340 30.04 -14.23 10.26
N ALA A 341 29.06 -13.34 10.46
CA ALA A 341 27.98 -13.08 9.49
C ALA A 341 28.47 -12.72 8.08
N ILE A 342 29.65 -12.09 7.95
CA ILE A 342 30.23 -11.69 6.66
C ILE A 342 31.30 -12.65 6.13
N MET A 343 31.73 -13.65 6.92
CA MET A 343 32.84 -14.54 6.55
C MET A 343 32.50 -15.48 5.36
N GLY A 344 31.23 -15.66 5.04
CA GLY A 344 30.77 -16.39 3.85
C GLY A 344 30.77 -15.56 2.56
N LEU A 345 31.14 -14.27 2.63
CA LEU A 345 31.18 -13.36 1.50
C LEU A 345 32.62 -13.08 1.06
N ASN A 346 32.83 -12.83 -0.23
CA ASN A 346 34.09 -12.27 -0.71
C ASN A 346 34.15 -10.78 -0.35
N THR A 347 34.84 -10.45 0.77
CA THR A 347 34.92 -9.07 1.26
C THR A 347 35.86 -8.17 0.43
N ASP A 348 36.73 -8.74 -0.42
CA ASP A 348 37.65 -7.96 -1.28
C ASP A 348 36.93 -7.21 -2.43
N ILE A 349 35.65 -7.49 -2.68
CA ILE A 349 34.85 -6.75 -3.67
C ILE A 349 34.33 -5.41 -3.15
N PHE A 350 34.36 -5.19 -1.83
CA PHE A 350 33.89 -3.96 -1.22
C PHE A 350 35.06 -2.98 -0.99
N ASP A 351 34.88 -1.73 -1.39
CA ASP A 351 35.86 -0.67 -1.16
C ASP A 351 35.95 -0.36 0.33
N ASP A 352 34.81 -0.32 1.03
CA ASP A 352 34.70 -0.03 2.45
C ASP A 352 33.68 -0.97 3.13
N ILE A 353 33.91 -1.29 4.41
CA ILE A 353 33.00 -2.07 5.25
C ILE A 353 32.63 -1.23 6.47
N TYR A 354 31.34 -1.07 6.73
CA TYR A 354 30.81 -0.27 7.81
C TYR A 354 30.06 -1.12 8.83
N TYR A 355 30.50 -1.12 10.08
CA TYR A 355 29.78 -1.68 11.22
C TYR A 355 29.12 -0.55 12.01
N THR A 356 27.81 -0.63 12.21
CA THR A 356 27.08 0.38 12.98
C THR A 356 26.71 -0.16 14.34
N ILE A 357 27.15 0.52 15.41
CA ILE A 357 26.91 0.13 16.81
C ILE A 357 26.36 1.31 17.62
N LEU A 358 25.87 1.06 18.84
CA LEU A 358 25.40 2.11 19.75
C LEU A 358 26.50 2.61 20.68
N ARG A 359 26.47 3.90 21.01
CA ARG A 359 27.40 4.54 21.98
C ARG A 359 27.38 3.82 23.34
N LYS A 360 26.20 3.45 23.83
CA LYS A 360 26.09 2.72 25.09
C LYS A 360 26.82 1.37 25.09
N HIS A 361 26.92 0.69 23.93
CA HIS A 361 27.66 -0.58 23.82
C HIS A 361 29.16 -0.34 23.86
N VAL A 362 29.62 0.78 23.30
CA VAL A 362 31.03 1.23 23.40
C VAL A 362 31.36 1.53 24.85
N GLU A 363 30.62 2.41 25.52
CA GLU A 363 30.88 2.87 26.86
C GLU A 363 30.82 1.76 27.92
N LYS A 364 29.87 0.82 27.77
CA LYS A 364 29.63 -0.22 28.76
C LYS A 364 30.47 -1.48 28.54
N PHE A 365 30.74 -1.83 27.28
CA PHE A 365 31.33 -3.12 26.93
C PHE A 365 32.59 -3.01 26.07
N SER A 366 33.06 -1.81 25.71
CA SER A 366 34.20 -1.58 24.81
C SER A 366 34.11 -2.36 23.49
N ILE A 367 32.90 -2.41 22.88
CA ILE A 367 32.61 -3.23 21.70
C ILE A 367 33.44 -2.79 20.50
N ASP A 368 33.74 -1.52 20.36
CA ASP A 368 34.60 -0.98 19.32
C ASP A 368 36.03 -1.55 19.38
N GLU A 369 36.62 -1.67 20.57
CA GLU A 369 37.94 -2.29 20.77
C GLU A 369 37.90 -3.78 20.43
N MET A 370 36.86 -4.48 20.88
CA MET A 370 36.65 -5.90 20.61
C MET A 370 36.48 -6.19 19.11
N LEU A 371 35.68 -5.37 18.41
CA LEU A 371 35.51 -5.46 16.95
C LEU A 371 36.84 -5.21 16.23
N ASN A 372 37.58 -4.18 16.61
CA ASN A 372 38.88 -3.89 16.02
C ASN A 372 39.89 -5.04 16.18
N LEU A 373 39.86 -5.77 17.30
CA LEU A 373 40.66 -6.99 17.48
C LEU A 373 40.25 -8.09 16.53
N GLN A 374 38.95 -8.29 16.31
CA GLN A 374 38.40 -9.27 15.35
C GLN A 374 38.81 -8.90 13.91
N PHE A 375 38.65 -7.63 13.51
CA PHE A 375 39.01 -7.18 12.17
C PHE A 375 40.48 -7.43 11.84
N ARG A 376 41.38 -7.16 12.78
CA ARG A 376 42.84 -7.45 12.65
C ARG A 376 43.08 -8.96 12.55
N ARG A 377 42.41 -9.76 13.41
CA ARG A 377 42.54 -11.23 13.41
C ARG A 377 42.21 -11.85 12.06
N PHE A 378 41.16 -11.34 11.39
CA PHE A 378 40.69 -11.84 10.10
C PHE A 378 41.21 -11.03 8.91
N SER A 379 42.11 -10.10 9.12
CA SER A 379 42.74 -9.26 8.07
C SER A 379 41.70 -8.53 7.21
N LEU A 380 40.56 -8.16 7.77
CA LEU A 380 39.56 -7.35 7.09
C LEU A 380 40.12 -5.94 6.82
N LYS A 381 39.96 -5.49 5.57
CA LYS A 381 40.52 -4.19 5.12
C LYS A 381 39.41 -3.14 5.10
N ASN A 382 39.78 -1.87 5.26
CA ASN A 382 38.92 -0.70 5.12
C ASN A 382 37.63 -0.82 5.95
N VAL A 383 37.76 -1.28 7.21
CA VAL A 383 36.61 -1.42 8.11
C VAL A 383 36.47 -0.18 8.97
N HIS A 384 35.24 0.37 9.00
CA HIS A 384 34.90 1.57 9.75
C HIS A 384 33.79 1.23 10.76
N ILE A 385 33.93 1.75 11.97
CA ILE A 385 32.90 1.63 13.01
C ILE A 385 32.14 2.95 13.09
N ILE A 386 30.85 2.91 12.84
CA ILE A 386 29.95 4.04 12.97
C ILE A 386 29.21 3.90 14.31
N VAL A 387 29.33 4.92 15.15
CA VAL A 387 28.70 4.93 16.47
C VAL A 387 27.51 5.86 16.47
N LEU A 388 26.31 5.31 16.72
CA LEU A 388 25.08 6.06 16.90
C LEU A 388 24.86 6.39 18.38
N ASP A 389 24.53 7.63 18.68
CA ASP A 389 24.31 8.09 20.06
C ASP A 389 23.01 7.57 20.67
N ASN A 390 21.98 7.34 19.85
CA ASN A 390 20.66 6.88 20.27
C ASN A 390 20.22 5.64 19.50
N PRO A 391 19.40 4.76 20.11
CA PRO A 391 18.76 3.66 19.42
C PRO A 391 17.85 4.15 18.30
N THR A 392 17.77 3.37 17.23
CA THR A 392 16.86 3.60 16.10
C THR A 392 15.60 2.75 16.23
N ILE A 393 14.51 3.16 15.59
CA ILE A 393 13.23 2.44 15.67
C ILE A 393 13.13 1.30 14.64
N SER A 394 14.08 1.21 13.71
CA SER A 394 14.16 0.15 12.71
C SER A 394 15.57 0.03 12.13
N GLN A 395 15.89 -1.16 11.61
CA GLN A 395 17.14 -1.39 10.88
C GLN A 395 17.33 -0.38 9.72
N THR A 396 16.26 -0.08 9.00
CA THR A 396 16.29 0.88 7.88
C THR A 396 16.71 2.28 8.33
N GLU A 397 16.30 2.69 9.53
CA GLU A 397 16.76 3.95 10.12
C GLU A 397 18.25 3.89 10.50
N THR A 398 18.71 2.76 11.04
CA THR A 398 20.13 2.53 11.30
C THR A 398 20.94 2.70 10.02
N LEU A 399 20.52 2.06 8.94
CA LEU A 399 21.17 2.15 7.63
C LEU A 399 21.21 3.59 7.09
N TYR A 400 20.08 4.29 7.16
CA TYR A 400 19.99 5.69 6.74
C TYR A 400 20.97 6.58 7.52
N GLN A 401 20.99 6.45 8.85
CA GLN A 401 21.92 7.23 9.68
C GLN A 401 23.38 6.87 9.40
N THR A 402 23.70 5.61 9.18
CA THR A 402 25.02 5.14 8.79
C THR A 402 25.49 5.78 7.48
N ILE A 403 24.64 5.72 6.44
CA ILE A 403 24.95 6.30 5.13
C ILE A 403 25.20 7.81 5.24
N LYS A 404 24.31 8.52 5.95
CA LYS A 404 24.44 10.00 6.11
C LYS A 404 25.66 10.38 6.97
N GLN A 405 25.92 9.69 8.08
CA GLN A 405 27.02 10.00 8.99
C GLN A 405 28.39 9.70 8.36
N ALA A 406 28.48 8.58 7.61
CA ALA A 406 29.72 8.18 6.97
C ALA A 406 29.94 8.79 5.57
N GLY A 407 28.91 9.45 5.01
CA GLY A 407 28.98 9.99 3.64
C GLY A 407 29.14 8.90 2.58
N ILE A 408 28.42 7.76 2.74
CA ILE A 408 28.56 6.62 1.83
C ILE A 408 27.92 6.95 0.49
N GLU A 409 28.69 6.81 -0.57
CA GLU A 409 28.28 7.04 -1.95
C GLU A 409 28.36 5.73 -2.77
N GLY A 410 27.57 5.66 -3.86
CA GLY A 410 27.58 4.52 -4.77
C GLY A 410 26.75 3.34 -4.28
N GLY A 411 27.14 2.13 -4.68
CA GLY A 411 26.43 0.90 -4.34
C GLY A 411 26.63 0.52 -2.87
N ILE A 412 25.58 -0.07 -2.28
CA ILE A 412 25.62 -0.61 -0.93
C ILE A 412 25.10 -2.04 -0.91
N PHE A 413 25.79 -2.92 -0.20
CA PHE A 413 25.28 -4.21 0.21
C PHE A 413 25.01 -4.20 1.71
N ILE A 414 23.79 -4.47 2.08
CA ILE A 414 23.35 -4.56 3.46
C ILE A 414 23.43 -6.02 3.88
N LYS A 415 24.09 -6.34 4.99
CA LYS A 415 24.16 -7.69 5.55
C LYS A 415 23.74 -7.66 7.01
N ASP A 416 22.69 -8.43 7.33
CA ASP A 416 22.23 -8.58 8.70
C ASP A 416 23.34 -9.19 9.58
N ALA A 417 23.45 -8.69 10.82
CA ALA A 417 24.50 -9.07 11.75
C ALA A 417 24.24 -10.42 12.46
N ASP A 418 23.03 -10.99 12.28
CA ASP A 418 22.48 -12.12 13.04
C ASP A 418 22.20 -13.37 12.20
N GLY A 419 22.93 -13.54 11.11
CA GLY A 419 22.84 -14.75 10.29
C GLY A 419 24.06 -14.93 9.40
N TYR A 420 24.41 -16.18 9.11
CA TYR A 420 25.51 -16.56 8.22
C TYR A 420 24.96 -17.13 6.92
N TYR A 421 25.63 -16.86 5.83
CA TYR A 421 25.48 -17.57 4.57
C TYR A 421 26.67 -17.31 3.64
N GLU A 422 26.81 -18.17 2.64
CA GLU A 422 27.75 -18.02 1.54
C GLU A 422 27.01 -17.53 0.29
N ALA A 423 27.54 -16.52 -0.40
CA ALA A 423 26.95 -15.99 -1.62
C ALA A 423 27.97 -15.27 -2.48
N GLU A 424 27.74 -15.25 -3.80
CA GLU A 424 28.44 -14.40 -4.75
C GLU A 424 27.68 -13.08 -4.88
N ILE A 425 28.27 -12.00 -4.41
CA ILE A 425 27.66 -10.67 -4.41
C ILE A 425 28.17 -9.86 -5.62
N LYS A 426 27.22 -9.12 -6.24
CA LYS A 426 27.50 -8.15 -7.30
C LYS A 426 26.83 -6.82 -6.97
N CYS A 427 27.40 -5.72 -7.45
CA CYS A 427 26.80 -4.40 -7.30
C CYS A 427 25.63 -4.23 -8.28
N GLU A 428 24.51 -4.85 -7.96
CA GLU A 428 23.24 -4.75 -8.67
C GLU A 428 22.07 -4.79 -7.68
N ASN A 429 20.94 -4.15 -8.01
CA ASN A 429 19.77 -4.23 -7.14
C ASN A 429 19.36 -5.70 -6.97
N SER A 430 19.48 -6.22 -5.75
CA SER A 430 19.25 -7.64 -5.48
C SER A 430 18.87 -7.92 -4.03
N VAL A 431 18.32 -9.10 -3.78
CA VAL A 431 17.98 -9.61 -2.45
C VAL A 431 18.52 -11.02 -2.30
N ALA A 432 19.23 -11.27 -1.22
CA ALA A 432 19.70 -12.59 -0.85
C ALA A 432 18.50 -13.45 -0.40
N ILE A 433 18.25 -14.56 -1.09
CA ILE A 433 17.10 -15.42 -0.85
C ILE A 433 17.52 -16.82 -0.42
N PHE A 434 16.72 -17.42 0.45
CA PHE A 434 16.81 -18.82 0.83
C PHE A 434 15.42 -19.47 0.83
N GLN A 435 15.36 -20.79 0.60
CA GLN A 435 14.10 -21.52 0.49
C GLN A 435 13.61 -22.00 1.85
N LEU A 436 12.32 -21.83 2.12
CA LEU A 436 11.67 -22.27 3.36
C LEU A 436 11.82 -23.78 3.60
N GLU A 437 11.72 -24.59 2.55
CA GLU A 437 11.77 -26.03 2.61
C GLU A 437 13.13 -26.58 3.03
N GLN A 438 14.18 -25.76 2.93
CA GLN A 438 15.53 -26.13 3.35
C GLN A 438 15.80 -25.78 4.82
N MET A 439 14.83 -25.15 5.49
CA MET A 439 14.96 -24.79 6.90
C MET A 439 14.43 -25.92 7.81
N GLU A 440 15.21 -26.30 8.83
CA GLU A 440 14.76 -27.23 9.87
C GLU A 440 13.79 -26.59 10.86
N ILE A 441 14.00 -25.30 11.13
CA ILE A 441 13.14 -24.50 12.01
C ILE A 441 12.90 -23.14 11.36
N VAL A 442 11.64 -22.74 11.21
CA VAL A 442 11.25 -21.43 10.67
C VAL A 442 10.36 -20.72 11.68
N ASP A 443 10.70 -19.46 11.99
CA ASP A 443 9.74 -18.52 12.57
C ASP A 443 9.24 -17.57 11.46
N PRO A 444 8.05 -17.82 10.90
CA PRO A 444 7.55 -17.05 9.77
C PRO A 444 7.31 -15.58 10.09
N GLN A 445 7.13 -15.23 11.36
CA GLN A 445 6.81 -13.87 11.78
C GLN A 445 8.02 -12.94 11.82
N HIS A 446 9.22 -13.47 11.63
CA HIS A 446 10.48 -12.71 11.67
C HIS A 446 11.18 -12.59 10.31
N LYS A 447 10.54 -13.04 9.22
CA LYS A 447 11.11 -13.01 7.87
C LYS A 447 10.35 -12.10 6.92
N SER A 448 11.08 -11.52 5.95
CA SER A 448 10.49 -10.90 4.77
C SER A 448 10.46 -11.92 3.64
N TYR A 449 9.30 -12.13 3.02
CA TYR A 449 9.10 -13.12 1.97
C TYR A 449 9.19 -12.50 0.58
N VAL A 450 9.69 -13.26 -0.37
CA VAL A 450 10.04 -12.79 -1.71
C VAL A 450 9.37 -13.69 -2.77
N SER A 451 8.74 -13.07 -3.77
CA SER A 451 8.28 -13.76 -4.98
C SER A 451 9.23 -13.46 -6.14
N VAL A 452 9.53 -14.49 -6.91
CA VAL A 452 10.41 -14.43 -8.08
C VAL A 452 9.63 -14.94 -9.29
N ASP A 453 9.76 -14.28 -10.44
CA ASP A 453 9.15 -14.69 -11.70
C ASP A 453 10.00 -15.72 -12.47
N ASP A 454 9.46 -16.21 -13.60
CA ASP A 454 10.13 -17.18 -14.47
C ASP A 454 11.38 -16.61 -15.17
N MET A 455 11.52 -15.28 -15.22
CA MET A 455 12.70 -14.58 -15.76
C MET A 455 13.75 -14.29 -14.69
N TYR A 456 13.52 -14.80 -13.47
CA TYR A 456 14.40 -14.65 -12.34
C TYR A 456 14.55 -13.19 -11.87
N TYR A 457 13.42 -12.46 -11.82
CA TYR A 457 13.30 -11.16 -11.20
C TYR A 457 12.37 -11.21 -9.99
N ILE A 458 12.66 -10.36 -9.01
CA ILE A 458 11.80 -10.19 -7.83
C ILE A 458 10.56 -9.38 -8.25
N THR A 459 9.39 -9.93 -8.00
CA THR A 459 8.09 -9.30 -8.31
C THR A 459 7.36 -8.81 -7.08
N ASN A 460 7.74 -9.30 -5.91
CA ASN A 460 7.10 -8.91 -4.66
C ASN A 460 8.03 -9.16 -3.46
N MET A 461 7.92 -8.31 -2.44
CA MET A 461 8.56 -8.52 -1.16
C MET A 461 7.63 -8.04 -0.04
N ILE A 462 7.36 -8.90 0.94
CA ILE A 462 6.41 -8.63 2.02
C ILE A 462 7.02 -8.98 3.38
N GLU A 463 6.82 -8.09 4.33
CA GLU A 463 7.25 -8.29 5.71
C GLU A 463 6.31 -9.26 6.44
N LYS A 464 6.86 -10.29 7.07
CA LYS A 464 6.16 -11.18 8.04
C LYS A 464 4.94 -11.95 7.51
N LYS A 465 4.80 -12.11 6.20
CA LYS A 465 3.69 -12.83 5.58
C LYS A 465 4.20 -13.72 4.45
N ILE A 466 3.97 -15.01 4.56
CA ILE A 466 4.38 -16.01 3.56
C ILE A 466 3.60 -15.78 2.26
N ILE A 467 4.32 -15.57 1.17
CA ILE A 467 3.77 -15.39 -0.19
C ILE A 467 4.36 -16.34 -1.21
N GLY A 468 5.30 -17.20 -0.81
CA GLY A 468 5.98 -18.15 -1.67
C GLY A 468 7.04 -18.93 -0.90
N HIS A 469 7.90 -19.61 -1.64
CA HIS A 469 8.92 -20.51 -1.09
C HIS A 469 10.16 -19.76 -0.60
N ASN A 470 10.40 -18.52 -1.04
CA ASN A 470 11.62 -17.79 -0.76
C ASN A 470 11.42 -16.72 0.30
N PHE A 471 12.43 -16.55 1.15
CA PHE A 471 12.51 -15.43 2.09
C PHE A 471 13.86 -14.72 1.97
N ASN A 472 13.94 -13.47 2.43
CA ASN A 472 15.18 -12.72 2.51
C ASN A 472 16.08 -13.31 3.61
N ALA A 473 17.25 -13.78 3.22
CA ALA A 473 18.27 -14.36 4.09
C ALA A 473 19.08 -13.30 4.89
N GLY A 474 18.64 -12.04 4.90
CA GLY A 474 19.33 -10.96 5.60
C GLY A 474 20.40 -10.28 4.73
N GLY A 475 20.14 -10.17 3.41
CA GLY A 475 21.00 -9.45 2.48
C GLY A 475 20.22 -8.69 1.42
N SER A 476 20.60 -7.43 1.16
CA SER A 476 20.00 -6.63 0.08
C SER A 476 21.03 -5.67 -0.51
N CYS A 477 21.07 -5.59 -1.84
CA CYS A 477 21.93 -4.68 -2.57
C CYS A 477 21.12 -3.57 -3.23
N PHE A 478 21.64 -2.35 -3.13
CA PHE A 478 21.16 -1.18 -3.86
C PHE A 478 22.33 -0.56 -4.61
N VAL A 479 22.17 -0.31 -5.89
CA VAL A 479 23.23 0.28 -6.73
C VAL A 479 23.53 1.74 -6.38
N ASP A 480 22.68 2.38 -5.60
CA ASP A 480 22.76 3.79 -5.26
C ASP A 480 22.25 4.05 -3.84
N SER A 481 23.19 4.45 -2.96
CA SER A 481 22.90 4.76 -1.56
C SER A 481 22.05 6.02 -1.38
N GLU A 482 22.18 7.01 -2.26
CA GLU A 482 21.34 8.22 -2.24
C GLU A 482 19.89 7.88 -2.59
N LEU A 483 19.70 7.05 -3.60
CA LEU A 483 18.38 6.58 -3.99
C LEU A 483 17.71 5.83 -2.82
N PHE A 484 18.43 4.95 -2.12
CA PHE A 484 17.93 4.29 -0.91
C PHE A 484 17.49 5.31 0.15
N CYS A 485 18.32 6.34 0.43
CA CYS A 485 17.99 7.38 1.39
C CYS A 485 16.74 8.18 0.99
N ASN A 486 16.63 8.55 -0.28
CA ASN A 486 15.48 9.30 -0.79
C ASN A 486 14.16 8.52 -0.64
N TYR A 487 14.17 7.20 -0.93
CA TYR A 487 13.02 6.33 -0.69
C TYR A 487 12.72 6.19 0.81
N TYR A 488 13.73 6.05 1.65
CA TYR A 488 13.54 6.01 3.10
C TYR A 488 12.87 7.29 3.62
N GLU A 489 13.37 8.48 3.25
CA GLU A 489 12.81 9.77 3.67
C GLU A 489 11.35 9.93 3.24
N LYS A 490 11.03 9.57 1.99
CA LYS A 490 9.65 9.58 1.49
C LYS A 490 8.72 8.67 2.31
N LEU A 491 9.17 7.47 2.64
CA LEU A 491 8.36 6.52 3.40
C LEU A 491 8.30 6.87 4.89
N ARG A 492 9.37 7.40 5.45
CA ARG A 492 9.45 7.84 6.85
C ARG A 492 8.52 9.01 7.14
N ALA A 493 8.29 9.89 6.18
CA ALA A 493 7.27 10.95 6.27
C ALA A 493 5.84 10.40 6.40
N LYS A 494 5.60 9.15 6.00
CA LYS A 494 4.28 8.49 6.02
C LYS A 494 4.07 7.52 7.17
N SER A 495 5.16 6.97 7.73
CA SER A 495 5.11 5.98 8.81
C SER A 495 6.30 6.12 9.74
N LYS A 496 6.07 5.94 11.04
CA LYS A 496 7.15 5.91 12.05
C LYS A 496 8.10 4.74 11.85
N LYS A 497 7.65 3.61 11.32
CA LYS A 497 8.46 2.41 11.11
C LYS A 497 8.46 2.03 9.63
N VAL A 498 9.64 1.97 9.05
CA VAL A 498 9.89 1.59 7.66
C VAL A 498 10.80 0.37 7.67
N TYR A 499 10.49 -0.64 6.88
CA TYR A 499 11.34 -1.81 6.64
C TYR A 499 12.04 -1.69 5.29
N VAL A 500 13.15 -2.41 5.10
CA VAL A 500 13.84 -2.51 3.80
C VAL A 500 12.90 -3.06 2.73
N SER A 501 12.04 -4.01 3.09
CA SER A 501 10.99 -4.56 2.21
C SER A 501 10.03 -3.50 1.66
N HIS A 502 9.69 -2.46 2.42
CA HIS A 502 8.87 -1.34 1.94
C HIS A 502 9.59 -0.51 0.88
N ILE A 503 10.90 -0.26 1.06
CA ILE A 503 11.73 0.47 0.08
C ILE A 503 11.80 -0.33 -1.21
N ILE A 504 12.16 -1.61 -1.14
CA ILE A 504 12.23 -2.49 -2.31
C ILE A 504 10.88 -2.54 -3.03
N TYR A 505 9.78 -2.73 -2.29
CA TYR A 505 8.46 -2.78 -2.89
C TYR A 505 8.06 -1.47 -3.59
N GLN A 506 8.35 -0.32 -2.97
CA GLN A 506 8.12 0.98 -3.61
C GLN A 506 8.97 1.14 -4.88
N MET A 507 10.22 0.68 -4.86
CA MET A 507 11.10 0.69 -6.03
C MET A 507 10.57 -0.24 -7.14
N LEU A 508 10.06 -1.43 -6.81
CA LEU A 508 9.42 -2.34 -7.76
C LEU A 508 8.20 -1.69 -8.45
N LEU A 509 7.33 -1.01 -7.67
CA LEU A 509 6.22 -0.25 -8.22
C LEU A 509 6.67 0.90 -9.14
N ASN A 510 7.86 1.44 -8.92
CA ASN A 510 8.48 2.46 -9.77
C ASN A 510 9.38 1.88 -10.88
N ARG A 511 9.22 0.59 -11.19
CA ARG A 511 9.89 -0.13 -12.28
C ARG A 511 11.39 -0.35 -12.11
N TYR A 512 11.94 -0.21 -10.92
CA TYR A 512 13.28 -0.71 -10.63
C TYR A 512 13.26 -2.23 -10.58
N GLN A 513 14.25 -2.85 -11.21
CA GLN A 513 14.39 -4.30 -11.23
C GLN A 513 15.30 -4.75 -10.08
N PHE A 514 14.93 -5.85 -9.45
CA PHE A 514 15.74 -6.55 -8.45
C PHE A 514 15.93 -8.00 -8.85
N ARG A 515 17.15 -8.53 -8.64
CA ARG A 515 17.47 -9.93 -8.85
C ARG A 515 17.56 -10.69 -7.52
N PRO A 516 17.17 -11.95 -7.47
CA PRO A 516 17.48 -12.80 -6.33
C PRO A 516 18.96 -13.21 -6.37
N ILE A 517 19.59 -13.27 -5.18
CA ILE A 517 20.89 -13.91 -4.96
C ILE A 517 20.62 -15.18 -4.16
N GLU A 518 20.85 -16.35 -4.74
CA GLU A 518 20.75 -17.61 -3.99
C GLU A 518 21.88 -17.69 -2.97
N VAL A 519 21.55 -18.03 -1.73
CA VAL A 519 22.55 -18.22 -0.69
C VAL A 519 22.66 -19.69 -0.31
N TYR A 520 23.84 -20.07 0.18
CA TYR A 520 24.17 -21.42 0.58
C TYR A 520 24.62 -21.44 2.04
N ASN A 521 24.55 -22.59 2.68
CA ASN A 521 25.01 -22.79 4.06
C ASN A 521 24.37 -21.78 5.05
N TYR A 522 23.09 -21.47 4.84
CA TYR A 522 22.38 -20.48 5.64
C TYR A 522 22.22 -20.93 7.10
N ALA A 523 22.57 -20.06 8.04
CA ALA A 523 22.35 -20.22 9.46
C ALA A 523 21.69 -18.95 10.04
N ASP A 524 20.54 -19.12 10.67
CA ASP A 524 19.78 -18.05 11.31
C ASP A 524 20.11 -17.96 12.79
N TRP A 525 20.61 -16.81 13.23
CA TRP A 525 20.89 -16.52 14.63
C TRP A 525 19.96 -15.43 15.19
N GLY A 526 18.90 -15.08 14.47
CA GLY A 526 18.02 -13.94 14.74
C GLY A 526 17.33 -13.98 16.10
N THR A 527 17.39 -15.10 16.82
CA THR A 527 16.99 -15.19 18.24
C THR A 527 18.01 -16.00 19.03
N GLN A 528 18.10 -15.71 20.36
CA GLN A 528 18.97 -16.49 21.25
C GLN A 528 18.61 -17.99 21.26
N GLY A 529 17.35 -18.32 21.01
CA GLY A 529 16.87 -19.70 20.89
C GLY A 529 17.42 -20.42 19.66
N LEU A 530 17.36 -19.78 18.49
CA LEU A 530 17.91 -20.29 17.23
C LEU A 530 19.43 -20.42 17.30
N TYR A 531 20.12 -19.43 17.87
CA TYR A 531 21.56 -19.52 18.08
C TYR A 531 21.94 -20.71 18.96
N LYS A 532 21.26 -20.93 20.10
CA LYS A 532 21.49 -22.08 20.98
C LYS A 532 21.17 -23.42 20.31
N TYR A 533 20.17 -23.45 19.41
CA TYR A 533 19.85 -24.64 18.61
C TYR A 533 21.00 -24.99 17.67
N HIS A 534 21.52 -24.02 16.93
CA HIS A 534 22.67 -24.24 16.04
C HIS A 534 23.95 -24.69 16.77
N LEU A 535 24.15 -24.24 18.01
CA LEU A 535 25.26 -24.70 18.85
C LEU A 535 25.13 -26.15 19.30
N ARG A 536 23.90 -26.67 19.45
CA ARG A 536 23.64 -28.04 19.92
C ARG A 536 23.64 -29.09 18.82
N ASN A 537 23.40 -28.68 17.58
CA ASN A 537 23.19 -29.59 16.45
C ASN A 537 24.36 -29.57 15.44
N LYS A 538 25.45 -28.89 15.76
CA LYS A 538 26.76 -29.02 15.13
C LYS A 538 27.65 -29.95 15.94
#